data_e9ae94ca2f4dea5e45245e581d25b1be
#
_entry.id   e9ae94ca2f4dea5e45245e581d25b1be
#
_cell.length_a   1.000
_cell.length_b   1.000
_cell.length_c   1.000
_cell.angle_alpha   90.00
_cell.angle_beta   90.00
_cell.angle_gamma   90.00
#
_symmetry.space_group_name_H-M   'P 1'
#
loop_
_entity.id
_entity.type
_entity.pdbx_description
1 polymer ?
#
loop_
_entity_poly.entity_id
_entity_poly.type
_entity_poly.pdbx_seq_one_letter_code
_entity_poly.pdbx_strand_id
1 'polypeptide(L)'
;MPVLDINEIKKILPHRYPLLLVDRILEVEPMKRAVGIKNITANEVQFLGHFPNEPIMPGVLLIEAMAQVGGVAMLYPEENRGKIAMFVKIDNVRFRKQVVPGDQVVTTAEVIKTMRGSMGIIHCEGKVDGVVACECDCTFVIKKNI
;
A
#
# COMPACT_ATOMS: atom_id res chain seq x y z
N MET A 1 -9.99 -10.42 -13.36
CA MET A 1 -9.32 -9.27 -12.75
C MET A 1 -7.84 -9.37 -13.04
N PRO A 2 -7.20 -8.28 -13.47
CA PRO A 2 -5.80 -8.38 -13.85
C PRO A 2 -4.89 -8.59 -12.64
N VAL A 3 -3.83 -9.37 -12.89
CA VAL A 3 -2.71 -9.52 -11.97
C VAL A 3 -1.59 -8.65 -12.53
N LEU A 4 -1.02 -7.77 -11.70
CA LEU A 4 0.03 -6.87 -12.14
C LEU A 4 1.37 -7.28 -11.54
N ASP A 5 2.37 -7.41 -12.39
CA ASP A 5 3.75 -7.60 -11.95
C ASP A 5 4.41 -6.27 -11.58
N ILE A 6 5.65 -6.32 -11.10
CA ILE A 6 6.35 -5.12 -10.64
C ILE A 6 6.54 -4.09 -11.74
N ASN A 7 6.73 -4.51 -12.98
CA ASN A 7 6.93 -3.58 -14.09
C ASN A 7 5.64 -2.80 -14.40
N GLU A 8 4.50 -3.46 -14.29
CA GLU A 8 3.20 -2.82 -14.47
C GLU A 8 2.86 -1.90 -13.30
N ILE A 9 3.19 -2.32 -12.08
CA ILE A 9 3.02 -1.48 -10.88
C ILE A 9 3.81 -0.18 -11.02
N LYS A 10 5.04 -0.25 -11.51
CA LYS A 10 5.89 0.93 -11.73
C LYS A 10 5.31 1.93 -12.73
N LYS A 11 4.44 1.50 -13.62
CA LYS A 11 3.75 2.40 -14.56
C LYS A 11 2.60 3.14 -13.90
N ILE A 12 2.11 2.63 -12.78
CA ILE A 12 0.96 3.19 -12.06
C ILE A 12 1.43 4.03 -10.88
N LEU A 13 2.31 3.47 -10.03
CA LEU A 13 2.85 4.16 -8.86
C LEU A 13 4.16 4.88 -9.20
N PRO A 14 4.34 6.13 -8.76
CA PRO A 14 5.59 6.86 -8.96
C PRO A 14 6.71 6.42 -8.01
N HIS A 15 6.39 5.69 -6.95
CA HIS A 15 7.33 5.24 -5.93
C HIS A 15 8.46 4.39 -6.54
N ARG A 16 9.66 4.49 -5.96
CA ARG A 16 10.83 3.67 -6.34
C ARG A 16 11.58 3.28 -5.09
N TYR A 17 12.55 2.38 -5.23
CA TYR A 17 13.40 1.94 -4.13
C TYR A 17 13.95 3.14 -3.34
N PRO A 18 13.93 3.16 -2.02
CA PRO A 18 13.51 2.06 -1.11
C PRO A 18 12.03 2.15 -0.67
N LEU A 19 11.20 2.95 -1.30
CA LEU A 19 9.83 3.21 -0.89
C LEU A 19 8.75 2.61 -1.79
N LEU A 20 9.11 1.80 -2.77
CA LEU A 20 8.13 1.01 -3.51
C LEU A 20 7.88 -0.28 -2.71
N LEU A 21 6.72 -0.36 -2.07
CA LEU A 21 6.41 -1.40 -1.09
C LEU A 21 5.28 -2.34 -1.55
N VAL A 22 5.09 -2.48 -2.85
CA VAL A 22 4.13 -3.42 -3.44
C VAL A 22 4.89 -4.31 -4.42
N ASP A 23 4.86 -5.61 -4.18
CA ASP A 23 5.58 -6.58 -5.00
C ASP A 23 4.73 -7.16 -6.12
N ARG A 24 3.43 -7.28 -5.90
CA ARG A 24 2.48 -7.79 -6.89
C ARG A 24 1.08 -7.33 -6.53
N ILE A 25 0.27 -7.10 -7.53
CA ILE A 25 -1.17 -6.88 -7.39
C ILE A 25 -1.87 -8.16 -7.85
N LEU A 26 -2.72 -8.70 -6.98
CA LEU A 26 -3.48 -9.93 -7.26
C LEU A 26 -4.81 -9.63 -7.92
N GLU A 27 -5.44 -8.51 -7.55
CA GLU A 27 -6.72 -8.07 -8.09
C GLU A 27 -6.74 -6.55 -8.12
N VAL A 28 -7.30 -5.99 -9.18
CA VAL A 28 -7.59 -4.56 -9.23
C VAL A 28 -8.90 -4.30 -9.96
N GLU A 29 -9.74 -3.50 -9.34
CA GLU A 29 -10.93 -2.93 -9.93
C GLU A 29 -10.76 -1.42 -9.85
N PRO A 30 -10.56 -0.76 -11.00
CA PRO A 30 -10.21 0.66 -11.02
C PRO A 30 -11.18 1.52 -10.22
N MET A 31 -10.65 2.39 -9.37
CA MET A 31 -11.38 3.31 -8.51
C MET A 31 -12.26 2.63 -7.45
N LYS A 32 -12.16 1.31 -7.28
CA LYS A 32 -12.97 0.54 -6.33
C LYS A 32 -12.17 -0.24 -5.33
N ARG A 33 -11.26 -1.11 -5.77
CA ARG A 33 -10.48 -1.93 -4.86
C ARG A 33 -9.23 -2.49 -5.51
N ALA A 34 -8.29 -2.88 -4.68
CA ALA A 34 -7.14 -3.65 -5.10
C ALA A 34 -6.74 -4.61 -3.98
N VAL A 35 -6.13 -5.72 -4.37
CA VAL A 35 -5.50 -6.66 -3.45
C VAL A 35 -4.06 -6.81 -3.88
N GLY A 36 -3.12 -6.60 -2.97
CA GLY A 36 -1.71 -6.63 -3.28
C GLY A 36 -0.86 -7.28 -2.21
N ILE A 37 0.37 -7.60 -2.59
CA ILE A 37 1.33 -8.30 -1.75
C ILE A 37 2.54 -7.42 -1.47
N LYS A 38 2.98 -7.41 -0.21
CA LYS A 38 4.32 -6.98 0.19
C LYS A 38 5.02 -8.18 0.85
N ASN A 39 6.12 -8.62 0.27
CA ASN A 39 6.98 -9.62 0.89
C ASN A 39 7.91 -8.93 1.88
N ILE A 40 7.93 -9.41 3.11
CA ILE A 40 8.82 -8.88 4.14
C ILE A 40 10.06 -9.75 4.18
N THR A 41 11.21 -9.19 3.83
CA THR A 41 12.46 -9.95 3.74
C THR A 41 13.53 -9.34 4.62
N ALA A 42 14.47 -10.17 5.06
CA ALA A 42 15.61 -9.70 5.84
C ALA A 42 16.52 -8.75 5.03
N ASN A 43 16.41 -8.78 3.71
CA ASN A 43 17.19 -7.96 2.80
C ASN A 43 16.51 -6.62 2.50
N GLU A 44 16.07 -5.92 3.53
CA GLU A 44 15.44 -4.59 3.41
C GLU A 44 16.11 -3.61 4.36
N VAL A 45 16.30 -2.40 3.89
CA VAL A 45 17.11 -1.38 4.57
C VAL A 45 16.57 -0.99 5.96
N GLN A 46 15.25 -0.99 6.16
CA GLN A 46 14.66 -0.58 7.44
C GLN A 46 15.05 -1.49 8.60
N PHE A 47 15.40 -2.74 8.34
CA PHE A 47 15.76 -3.68 9.39
C PHE A 47 17.19 -3.47 9.92
N LEU A 48 17.98 -2.61 9.29
CA LEU A 48 19.26 -2.19 9.84
C LEU A 48 19.09 -1.44 11.16
N GLY A 49 18.03 -0.67 11.27
CA GLY A 49 17.79 0.17 12.43
C GLY A 49 16.57 -0.20 13.27
N HIS A 50 15.67 -1.02 12.75
CA HIS A 50 14.40 -1.29 13.41
C HIS A 50 14.13 -2.79 13.57
N PHE A 51 14.80 -3.51 14.45
CA PHE A 51 15.86 -3.07 15.33
C PHE A 51 17.08 -3.98 15.12
N PRO A 52 18.31 -3.57 15.48
CA PRO A 52 19.53 -4.32 15.09
C PRO A 52 19.52 -5.81 15.42
N ASN A 53 18.96 -6.21 16.55
CA ASN A 53 18.91 -7.62 16.96
C ASN A 53 17.49 -8.20 16.95
N GLU A 54 16.51 -7.43 16.52
CA GLU A 54 15.13 -7.87 16.48
C GLU A 54 14.41 -7.15 15.34
N PRO A 55 14.45 -7.72 14.13
CA PRO A 55 13.84 -7.08 12.96
C PRO A 55 12.32 -7.15 13.05
N ILE A 56 11.69 -5.97 13.07
CA ILE A 56 10.24 -5.81 13.08
C ILE A 56 9.89 -4.80 12.00
N MET A 57 8.90 -5.12 11.18
CA MET A 57 8.44 -4.17 10.16
C MET A 57 7.87 -2.92 10.84
N PRO A 58 8.44 -1.73 10.58
CA PRO A 58 7.89 -0.51 11.14
C PRO A 58 6.41 -0.34 10.80
N GLY A 59 5.59 -0.07 11.81
CA GLY A 59 4.14 0.09 11.61
C GLY A 59 3.82 1.16 10.58
N VAL A 60 4.57 2.27 10.58
CA VAL A 60 4.36 3.35 9.62
C VAL A 60 4.66 2.94 8.19
N LEU A 61 5.63 2.04 7.97
CA LEU A 61 5.93 1.50 6.64
C LEU A 61 4.90 0.44 6.24
N LEU A 62 4.30 -0.25 7.20
CA LEU A 62 3.21 -1.17 6.93
C LEU A 62 1.98 -0.41 6.42
N ILE A 63 1.67 0.73 7.05
CA ILE A 63 0.62 1.63 6.57
C ILE A 63 0.94 2.10 5.15
N GLU A 64 2.19 2.49 4.90
CA GLU A 64 2.62 2.94 3.57
C GLU A 64 2.43 1.82 2.52
N ALA A 65 2.82 0.59 2.84
CA ALA A 65 2.65 -0.55 1.93
C ALA A 65 1.17 -0.78 1.60
N MET A 66 0.31 -0.74 2.61
CA MET A 66 -1.14 -0.89 2.42
C MET A 66 -1.72 0.26 1.60
N ALA A 67 -1.29 1.48 1.89
CA ALA A 67 -1.74 2.68 1.19
C ALA A 67 -1.37 2.63 -0.30
N GLN A 68 -0.19 2.08 -0.63
CA GLN A 68 0.23 1.94 -2.01
C GLN A 68 -0.66 0.96 -2.79
N VAL A 69 -1.14 -0.10 -2.15
CA VAL A 69 -2.11 -1.00 -2.78
C VAL A 69 -3.38 -0.22 -3.14
N GLY A 70 -3.87 0.59 -2.20
CA GLY A 70 -5.00 1.49 -2.47
C GLY A 70 -4.71 2.50 -3.56
N GLY A 71 -3.48 3.02 -3.57
CA GLY A 71 -3.01 3.92 -4.61
C GLY A 71 -3.06 3.30 -6.00
N VAL A 72 -2.79 2.00 -6.11
CA VAL A 72 -2.91 1.31 -7.40
C VAL A 72 -4.35 1.39 -7.92
N ALA A 73 -5.35 1.17 -7.08
CA ALA A 73 -6.75 1.27 -7.50
C ALA A 73 -7.09 2.67 -8.00
N MET A 74 -6.62 3.71 -7.30
CA MET A 74 -6.93 5.10 -7.64
C MET A 74 -6.12 5.64 -8.82
N LEU A 75 -4.89 5.15 -8.99
CA LEU A 75 -4.02 5.60 -10.06
C LEU A 75 -4.07 4.69 -11.29
N TYR A 76 -4.85 3.62 -11.24
CA TYR A 76 -4.99 2.68 -12.35
C TYR A 76 -5.55 3.31 -13.63
N PRO A 77 -6.57 4.21 -13.58
CA PRO A 77 -7.03 4.87 -14.78
C PRO A 77 -5.90 5.59 -15.50
N GLU A 78 -5.88 5.51 -16.83
CA GLU A 78 -4.80 6.02 -17.67
C GLU A 78 -4.43 7.46 -17.31
N GLU A 79 -5.42 8.32 -17.11
CA GLU A 79 -5.24 9.74 -16.80
C GLU A 79 -4.58 10.00 -15.44
N ASN A 80 -4.57 9.00 -14.56
CA ASN A 80 -4.00 9.13 -13.22
C ASN A 80 -2.63 8.46 -13.06
N ARG A 81 -2.23 7.65 -14.03
CA ARG A 81 -1.00 6.85 -13.92
C ARG A 81 0.23 7.71 -13.73
N GLY A 82 1.07 7.31 -12.79
CA GLY A 82 2.32 8.00 -12.47
C GLY A 82 2.15 9.29 -11.68
N LYS A 83 0.91 9.71 -11.40
CA LYS A 83 0.66 10.87 -10.56
C LYS A 83 0.98 10.58 -9.10
N ILE A 84 1.12 11.63 -8.32
CA ILE A 84 1.40 11.52 -6.89
C ILE A 84 0.08 11.54 -6.13
N ALA A 85 -0.15 10.50 -5.32
CA ALA A 85 -1.24 10.48 -4.35
C ALA A 85 -0.62 10.81 -2.99
N MET A 86 -1.06 11.93 -2.39
CA MET A 86 -0.52 12.41 -1.12
C MET A 86 -1.49 12.11 0.02
N PHE A 87 -0.97 11.68 1.16
CA PHE A 87 -1.78 11.56 2.35
C PHE A 87 -2.34 12.91 2.78
N VAL A 88 -3.64 12.93 3.06
CA VAL A 88 -4.29 14.05 3.74
C VAL A 88 -4.41 13.74 5.22
N LYS A 89 -4.85 12.52 5.54
CA LYS A 89 -4.92 12.03 6.92
C LYS A 89 -5.04 10.51 6.94
N ILE A 90 -4.79 9.94 8.11
CA ILE A 90 -4.91 8.52 8.37
C ILE A 90 -5.74 8.38 9.65
N ASP A 91 -6.84 7.62 9.57
CA ASP A 91 -7.75 7.40 10.68
C ASP A 91 -7.86 5.91 11.03
N ASN A 92 -8.35 5.64 12.24
CA ASN A 92 -8.72 4.29 12.68
C ASN A 92 -7.60 3.27 12.51
N VAL A 93 -6.37 3.69 12.82
CA VAL A 93 -5.20 2.82 12.72
C VAL A 93 -5.18 1.85 13.88
N ARG A 94 -5.01 0.56 13.55
CA ARG A 94 -4.80 -0.48 14.55
C ARG A 94 -3.71 -1.43 14.11
N PHE A 95 -2.73 -1.60 14.97
CA PHE A 95 -1.66 -2.58 14.81
C PHE A 95 -2.02 -3.78 15.70
N ARG A 96 -2.36 -4.90 15.08
CA ARG A 96 -2.87 -6.08 15.79
C ARG A 96 -1.85 -7.19 15.95
N LYS A 97 -0.84 -7.21 15.10
CA LYS A 97 0.17 -8.26 15.08
C LYS A 97 1.48 -7.70 14.55
N GLN A 98 2.61 -8.10 15.15
CA GLN A 98 3.92 -7.77 14.61
C GLN A 98 4.12 -8.48 13.26
N VAL A 99 4.77 -7.79 12.35
CA VAL A 99 5.15 -8.31 11.04
C VAL A 99 6.67 -8.36 11.00
N VAL A 100 7.21 -9.51 10.63
CA VAL A 100 8.66 -9.78 10.69
C VAL A 100 9.15 -10.35 9.36
N PRO A 101 10.47 -10.32 9.09
CA PRO A 101 11.01 -10.95 7.89
C PRO A 101 10.59 -12.42 7.78
N GLY A 102 10.16 -12.81 6.59
CA GLY A 102 9.56 -14.11 6.30
C GLY A 102 8.05 -14.04 6.15
N ASP A 103 7.41 -12.97 6.64
CA ASP A 103 5.98 -12.79 6.47
C ASP A 103 5.65 -12.23 5.07
N GLN A 104 4.48 -12.57 4.59
CA GLN A 104 3.90 -11.95 3.42
C GLN A 104 2.63 -11.22 3.84
N VAL A 105 2.59 -9.91 3.59
CA VAL A 105 1.42 -9.10 3.88
C VAL A 105 0.55 -9.02 2.63
N VAL A 106 -0.67 -9.50 2.74
CA VAL A 106 -1.68 -9.38 1.70
C VAL A 106 -2.65 -8.27 2.12
N THR A 107 -2.64 -7.19 1.37
CA THR A 107 -3.49 -6.04 1.64
C THR A 107 -4.70 -6.05 0.75
N THR A 108 -5.89 -5.90 1.34
CA THR A 108 -7.13 -5.55 0.63
C THR A 108 -7.38 -4.07 0.88
N ALA A 109 -7.47 -3.30 -0.17
CA ALA A 109 -7.74 -1.87 -0.12
C ALA A 109 -9.04 -1.59 -0.87
N GLU A 110 -10.01 -0.97 -0.19
CA GLU A 110 -11.31 -0.65 -0.76
C GLU A 110 -11.55 0.84 -0.73
N VAL A 111 -11.88 1.41 -1.89
CA VAL A 111 -12.24 2.82 -1.99
C VAL A 111 -13.64 2.99 -1.43
N ILE A 112 -13.75 3.65 -0.27
CA ILE A 112 -15.02 3.88 0.40
C ILE A 112 -15.76 5.05 -0.22
N LYS A 113 -15.01 6.09 -0.57
CA LYS A 113 -15.58 7.35 -1.05
C LYS A 113 -14.58 8.10 -1.90
N THR A 114 -15.05 8.70 -2.98
CA THR A 114 -14.28 9.66 -3.77
C THR A 114 -14.95 11.03 -3.67
N MET A 115 -14.12 12.07 -3.62
CA MET A 115 -14.57 13.45 -3.48
C MET A 115 -13.86 14.29 -4.53
N ARG A 116 -14.62 15.08 -5.29
CA ARG A 116 -14.09 16.03 -6.29
C ARG A 116 -13.11 15.39 -7.29
N GLY A 117 -13.28 14.10 -7.59
CA GLY A 117 -12.49 13.38 -8.59
C GLY A 117 -11.01 13.17 -8.27
N SER A 118 -10.44 13.88 -7.30
CA SER A 118 -9.02 13.81 -6.97
C SER A 118 -8.74 13.37 -5.54
N MET A 119 -9.74 13.29 -4.69
CA MET A 119 -9.60 12.88 -3.29
C MET A 119 -10.36 11.59 -3.05
N GLY A 120 -9.81 10.68 -2.28
CA GLY A 120 -10.46 9.42 -1.94
C GLY A 120 -10.14 8.97 -0.53
N ILE A 121 -11.09 8.24 0.06
CA ILE A 121 -10.92 7.55 1.33
C ILE A 121 -10.86 6.06 1.03
N ILE A 122 -9.84 5.40 1.52
CA ILE A 122 -9.58 3.98 1.26
C ILE A 122 -9.45 3.25 2.60
N HIS A 123 -10.23 2.18 2.77
CA HIS A 123 -10.08 1.27 3.90
C HIS A 123 -9.09 0.18 3.55
N CYS A 124 -8.07 -0.01 4.37
CA CYS A 124 -7.03 -0.99 4.17
C CYS A 124 -6.98 -2.00 5.30
N GLU A 125 -6.84 -3.28 4.95
CA GLU A 125 -6.55 -4.37 5.87
C GLU A 125 -5.37 -5.16 5.33
N GLY A 126 -4.30 -5.24 6.12
CA GLY A 126 -3.12 -6.05 5.81
C GLY A 126 -3.14 -7.32 6.63
N LYS A 127 -3.09 -8.48 5.97
CA LYS A 127 -3.16 -9.79 6.61
C LYS A 127 -1.86 -10.57 6.41
N VAL A 128 -1.48 -11.30 7.46
CA VAL A 128 -0.41 -12.30 7.41
C VAL A 128 -1.04 -13.64 7.77
N ASP A 129 -0.92 -14.62 6.90
CA ASP A 129 -1.53 -15.94 7.07
C ASP A 129 -3.03 -15.86 7.42
N GLY A 130 -3.74 -14.95 6.75
CA GLY A 130 -5.18 -14.77 6.94
C GLY A 130 -5.60 -13.99 8.19
N VAL A 131 -4.64 -13.57 9.02
CA VAL A 131 -4.92 -12.81 10.25
C VAL A 131 -4.59 -11.34 10.03
N VAL A 132 -5.50 -10.45 10.40
CA VAL A 132 -5.27 -9.00 10.27
C VAL A 132 -4.11 -8.58 11.15
N ALA A 133 -3.05 -8.07 10.55
CA ALA A 133 -1.90 -7.52 11.25
C ALA A 133 -2.04 -6.01 11.45
N CYS A 134 -2.62 -5.32 10.48
CA CYS A 134 -2.83 -3.87 10.53
C CYS A 134 -4.06 -3.49 9.72
N GLU A 135 -4.76 -2.47 10.17
CA GLU A 135 -5.87 -1.86 9.43
C GLU A 135 -5.89 -0.36 9.61
N CYS A 136 -6.40 0.36 8.65
CA CYS A 136 -6.52 1.82 8.72
C CYS A 136 -7.43 2.35 7.62
N ASP A 137 -7.82 3.62 7.77
CA ASP A 137 -8.50 4.38 6.73
C ASP A 137 -7.58 5.51 6.28
N CYS A 138 -7.23 5.53 5.00
CA CYS A 138 -6.34 6.53 4.42
C CYS A 138 -7.12 7.48 3.54
N THR A 139 -6.91 8.78 3.70
CA THR A 139 -7.44 9.80 2.81
C THR A 139 -6.31 10.35 1.95
N PHE A 140 -6.50 10.30 0.64
CA PHE A 140 -5.51 10.76 -0.34
C PHE A 140 -6.07 11.88 -1.19
N VAL A 141 -5.17 12.72 -1.71
CA VAL A 141 -5.44 13.62 -2.81
C VAL A 141 -4.46 13.31 -3.95
N ILE A 142 -4.98 13.22 -5.17
CA ILE A 142 -4.13 13.03 -6.35
C ILE A 142 -3.65 14.40 -6.80
N LYS A 143 -2.32 14.58 -6.79
CA LYS A 143 -1.69 15.82 -7.18
C LYS A 143 -1.31 15.76 -8.66
N LYS A 144 -1.59 16.83 -9.40
CA LYS A 144 -1.10 16.95 -10.77
C LYS A 144 0.42 16.94 -10.77
N ASN A 145 1.02 16.36 -11.80
CA ASN A 145 2.47 16.37 -11.97
C ASN A 145 3.01 17.78 -11.97
N ILE A 146 4.10 17.96 -11.29
CA ILE A 146 4.87 19.20 -11.28
C ILE A 146 5.65 19.28 -12.59
#